data_3aee5bffab219d9e22a46b6062c910fe
#
_entry.id   3aee5bffab219d9e22a46b6062c910fe
#
_cell.length_a   1.000
_cell.length_b   1.000
_cell.length_c   1.000
_cell.angle_alpha   90.00
_cell.angle_beta   90.00
_cell.angle_gamma   90.00
#
_symmetry.space_group_name_H-M   'P 1'
#
loop_
_entity.id
_entity.type
_entity.pdbx_description
1 polymer ?
#
loop_
_entity_poly.entity_id
_entity_poly.type
_entity_poly.pdbx_seq_one_letter_code
_entity_poly.pdbx_strand_id
1 'polypeptide(L)'
;SEMCIRDSYTNNVSTVLVLLSAMKKYNVKKLVFSSSATVYGDPEVLPITEDCKTGNTTNPYGTSKLFVEQILKDLYKSDNTFDIAILRYFNPIGAHSSGLIGEEPNGIPANLLPYVSKVASGKLECLSVFGNDYDTKDGTGVRDYIHVVDLAIGHIKALEKLNKEGKGLFIYNLATGTGYSVLDIINTFEKVNNVKVNYKIVN
;
A
#
# COMPACT_ATOMS: atom_id res chain seq x y z
N SER A 1 -12.47 -14.48 4.78
CA SER A 1 -13.59 -14.80 5.67
C SER A 1 -14.51 -13.59 5.79
N GLU A 2 -15.79 -13.78 6.11
CA GLU A 2 -16.77 -12.69 6.32
C GLU A 2 -16.30 -11.67 7.36
N MET A 3 -15.56 -12.12 8.37
CA MET A 3 -14.98 -11.27 9.40
C MET A 3 -13.98 -10.27 8.81
N CYS A 4 -13.09 -10.68 7.90
CA CYS A 4 -12.16 -9.78 7.22
C CYS A 4 -12.86 -8.75 6.34
N ILE A 5 -13.98 -9.10 5.70
CA ILE A 5 -14.76 -8.17 4.88
C ILE A 5 -15.36 -7.08 5.77
N ARG A 6 -16.08 -7.48 6.82
CA ARG A 6 -16.71 -6.56 7.78
C ARG A 6 -15.67 -5.62 8.41
N ASP A 7 -14.53 -6.16 8.84
CA ASP A 7 -13.46 -5.39 9.45
C ASP A 7 -12.90 -4.35 8.47
N SER A 8 -12.70 -4.71 7.20
CA SER A 8 -12.23 -3.77 6.18
C SER A 8 -13.17 -2.58 6.02
N TYR A 9 -14.48 -2.82 5.95
CA TYR A 9 -15.44 -1.71 5.81
C TYR A 9 -15.61 -0.91 7.11
N THR A 10 -15.66 -1.56 8.24
CA THR A 10 -15.80 -0.87 9.54
C THR A 10 -14.57 0.00 9.82
N ASN A 11 -13.38 -0.57 9.67
CA ASN A 11 -12.13 0.15 9.99
C ASN A 11 -11.80 1.23 8.95
N ASN A 12 -12.07 1.01 7.67
CA ASN A 12 -11.70 1.97 6.64
C ASN A 12 -12.81 2.99 6.38
N VAL A 13 -14.05 2.56 6.15
CA VAL A 13 -15.12 3.48 5.74
C VAL A 13 -15.77 4.15 6.95
N SER A 14 -16.26 3.37 7.93
CA SER A 14 -16.98 3.94 9.09
C SER A 14 -16.09 4.86 9.91
N THR A 15 -14.84 4.48 10.14
CA THR A 15 -13.87 5.30 10.88
C THR A 15 -13.58 6.62 10.17
N VAL A 16 -13.48 6.62 8.85
CA VAL A 16 -13.27 7.87 8.08
C VAL A 16 -14.47 8.78 8.18
N LEU A 17 -15.71 8.27 8.14
CA LEU A 17 -16.90 9.09 8.32
C LEU A 17 -16.94 9.77 9.70
N VAL A 18 -16.55 9.04 10.75
CA VAL A 18 -16.42 9.61 12.10
C VAL A 18 -15.33 10.68 12.14
N LEU A 19 -14.17 10.41 11.53
CA LEU A 19 -13.06 11.37 11.42
C LEU A 19 -13.50 12.65 10.72
N LEU A 20 -14.15 12.56 9.56
CA LEU A 20 -14.62 13.71 8.79
C LEU A 20 -15.64 14.54 9.58
N SER A 21 -16.52 13.89 10.35
CA SER A 21 -17.46 14.57 11.23
C SER A 21 -16.75 15.34 12.34
N ALA A 22 -15.72 14.75 12.95
CA ALA A 22 -14.86 15.43 13.93
C ALA A 22 -14.07 16.58 13.31
N MET A 23 -13.48 16.37 12.13
CA MET A 23 -12.76 17.42 11.38
C MET A 23 -13.65 18.62 11.10
N LYS A 24 -14.89 18.40 10.66
CA LYS A 24 -15.88 19.47 10.45
C LYS A 24 -16.20 20.19 11.76
N LYS A 25 -16.46 19.46 12.84
CA LYS A 25 -16.79 20.03 14.15
C LYS A 25 -15.69 20.93 14.71
N TYR A 26 -14.41 20.52 14.53
CA TYR A 26 -13.27 21.23 15.08
C TYR A 26 -12.56 22.13 14.04
N ASN A 27 -13.17 22.34 12.88
CA ASN A 27 -12.65 23.14 11.78
C ASN A 27 -11.24 22.74 11.31
N VAL A 28 -10.95 21.44 11.33
CA VAL A 28 -9.73 20.87 10.75
C VAL A 28 -10.00 20.57 9.28
N LYS A 29 -9.27 21.22 8.37
CA LYS A 29 -9.57 21.20 6.93
C LYS A 29 -8.53 20.48 6.08
N LYS A 30 -7.40 20.06 6.65
CA LYS A 30 -6.33 19.38 5.92
C LYS A 30 -6.29 17.90 6.24
N LEU A 31 -6.27 17.06 5.21
CA LEU A 31 -6.25 15.61 5.33
C LEU A 31 -5.28 15.00 4.33
N VAL A 32 -4.38 14.14 4.80
CA VAL A 32 -3.63 13.20 3.99
C VAL A 32 -4.22 11.82 4.22
N PHE A 33 -4.72 11.19 3.16
CA PHE A 33 -5.37 9.88 3.23
C PHE A 33 -4.49 8.81 2.62
N SER A 34 -4.24 7.77 3.41
CA SER A 34 -3.53 6.55 3.01
C SER A 34 -4.45 5.65 2.19
N SER A 35 -4.42 5.81 0.87
CA SER A 35 -5.09 4.92 -0.08
C SER A 35 -4.16 3.79 -0.53
N SER A 36 -4.52 3.07 -1.57
CA SER A 36 -3.78 1.91 -2.06
C SER A 36 -3.87 1.81 -3.58
N ALA A 37 -2.83 1.30 -4.22
CA ALA A 37 -2.86 0.96 -5.65
C ALA A 37 -3.90 -0.11 -5.99
N THR A 38 -4.41 -0.86 -5.01
CA THR A 38 -5.51 -1.83 -5.21
C THR A 38 -6.82 -1.18 -5.69
N VAL A 39 -6.96 0.15 -5.60
CA VAL A 39 -8.11 0.88 -6.16
C VAL A 39 -8.15 0.85 -7.68
N TYR A 40 -7.04 0.55 -8.34
CA TYR A 40 -6.98 0.41 -9.80
C TYR A 40 -7.54 -0.93 -10.29
N GLY A 41 -7.69 -1.94 -9.39
CA GLY A 41 -8.05 -3.29 -9.79
C GLY A 41 -6.99 -3.92 -10.69
N ASP A 42 -7.43 -4.53 -11.78
CA ASP A 42 -6.53 -5.03 -12.84
C ASP A 42 -6.33 -3.92 -13.88
N PRO A 43 -5.16 -3.28 -13.94
CA PRO A 43 -4.91 -2.14 -14.80
C PRO A 43 -4.81 -2.56 -16.27
N GLU A 44 -5.44 -1.78 -17.16
CA GLU A 44 -5.36 -1.99 -18.61
C GLU A 44 -4.00 -1.53 -19.20
N VAL A 45 -3.28 -0.67 -18.49
CA VAL A 45 -2.04 -0.03 -18.96
C VAL A 45 -0.98 -0.04 -17.85
N LEU A 46 0.26 -0.33 -18.24
CA LEU A 46 1.45 -0.25 -17.40
C LEU A 46 2.48 0.72 -18.02
N PRO A 47 3.19 1.51 -17.22
CA PRO A 47 3.05 1.66 -15.77
C PRO A 47 1.75 2.35 -15.36
N ILE A 48 1.26 2.03 -14.16
CA ILE A 48 0.03 2.64 -13.60
C ILE A 48 0.31 4.09 -13.23
N THR A 49 -0.46 5.02 -13.80
CA THR A 49 -0.43 6.45 -13.45
C THR A 49 -1.71 6.85 -12.72
N GLU A 50 -1.74 8.06 -12.15
CA GLU A 50 -2.91 8.59 -11.45
C GLU A 50 -4.13 8.79 -12.36
N ASP A 51 -3.92 8.92 -13.67
CA ASP A 51 -4.97 9.05 -14.70
C ASP A 51 -5.61 7.71 -15.05
N CYS A 52 -5.01 6.58 -14.64
CA CYS A 52 -5.61 5.26 -14.86
C CYS A 52 -6.96 5.15 -14.15
N LYS A 53 -7.89 4.46 -14.80
CA LYS A 53 -9.22 4.20 -14.23
C LYS A 53 -9.11 3.48 -12.89
N THR A 54 -9.95 3.88 -11.94
CA THR A 54 -10.13 3.17 -10.67
C THR A 54 -11.46 2.42 -10.69
N GLY A 55 -11.51 1.27 -10.01
CA GLY A 55 -12.68 0.39 -9.98
C GLY A 55 -12.28 -1.06 -10.18
N ASN A 56 -13.24 -1.94 -10.37
CA ASN A 56 -13.04 -3.39 -10.59
C ASN A 56 -12.06 -4.01 -9.57
N THR A 57 -12.13 -3.52 -8.33
CA THR A 57 -11.25 -3.98 -7.25
C THR A 57 -11.45 -5.46 -6.99
N THR A 58 -10.37 -6.19 -6.83
CA THR A 58 -10.37 -7.66 -6.71
C THR A 58 -10.57 -8.17 -5.28
N ASN A 59 -10.64 -7.26 -4.31
CA ASN A 59 -10.80 -7.62 -2.90
C ASN A 59 -11.50 -6.53 -2.08
N PRO A 60 -12.11 -6.88 -0.91
CA PRO A 60 -12.84 -5.93 -0.06
C PRO A 60 -12.00 -4.78 0.48
N TYR A 61 -10.70 -5.01 0.70
CA TYR A 61 -9.78 -3.96 1.14
C TYR A 61 -9.66 -2.87 0.07
N GLY A 62 -9.36 -3.24 -1.18
CA GLY A 62 -9.29 -2.30 -2.30
C GLY A 62 -10.62 -1.55 -2.50
N THR A 63 -11.74 -2.27 -2.42
CA THR A 63 -13.09 -1.67 -2.51
C THR A 63 -13.31 -0.65 -1.39
N SER A 64 -12.93 -0.96 -0.16
CA SER A 64 -13.09 -0.02 0.96
C SER A 64 -12.26 1.25 0.80
N LYS A 65 -11.03 1.14 0.26
CA LYS A 65 -10.19 2.31 -0.04
C LYS A 65 -10.79 3.15 -1.18
N LEU A 66 -11.31 2.51 -2.22
CA LEU A 66 -12.00 3.18 -3.33
C LEU A 66 -13.24 3.96 -2.85
N PHE A 67 -14.04 3.38 -1.95
CA PHE A 67 -15.18 4.07 -1.35
C PHE A 67 -14.77 5.31 -0.57
N VAL A 68 -13.68 5.22 0.20
CA VAL A 68 -13.17 6.39 0.92
C VAL A 68 -12.66 7.46 -0.05
N GLU A 69 -11.95 7.10 -1.12
CA GLU A 69 -11.56 8.07 -2.14
C GLU A 69 -12.78 8.79 -2.73
N GLN A 70 -13.87 8.05 -3.02
CA GLN A 70 -15.10 8.66 -3.53
C GLN A 70 -15.72 9.62 -2.49
N ILE A 71 -15.81 9.19 -1.23
CA ILE A 71 -16.32 10.05 -0.14
C ILE A 71 -15.50 11.35 -0.03
N LEU A 72 -14.18 11.28 -0.13
CA LEU A 72 -13.30 12.45 -0.06
C LEU A 72 -13.46 13.37 -1.28
N LYS A 73 -13.63 12.81 -2.47
CA LYS A 73 -13.93 13.57 -3.70
C LYS A 73 -15.27 14.31 -3.60
N ASP A 74 -16.29 13.65 -3.09
CA ASP A 74 -17.63 14.23 -2.90
C ASP A 74 -17.62 15.29 -1.79
N LEU A 75 -16.87 15.06 -0.71
CA LEU A 75 -16.65 16.06 0.35
C LEU A 75 -16.01 17.33 -0.23
N TYR A 76 -14.91 17.20 -0.96
CA TYR A 76 -14.23 18.34 -1.57
C TYR A 76 -15.13 19.09 -2.57
N LYS A 77 -15.93 18.38 -3.34
CA LYS A 77 -16.90 18.97 -4.28
C LYS A 77 -17.98 19.76 -3.55
N SER A 78 -18.42 19.30 -2.38
CA SER A 78 -19.47 19.95 -1.58
C SER A 78 -18.93 21.06 -0.68
N ASP A 79 -17.68 20.97 -0.21
CA ASP A 79 -16.99 21.94 0.64
C ASP A 79 -15.52 22.06 0.21
N ASN A 80 -15.24 22.97 -0.72
CA ASN A 80 -13.91 23.21 -1.27
C ASN A 80 -12.98 23.95 -0.30
N THR A 81 -13.36 24.11 0.98
CA THR A 81 -12.46 24.59 2.03
C THR A 81 -11.58 23.49 2.60
N PHE A 82 -11.86 22.22 2.27
CA PHE A 82 -10.97 21.12 2.58
C PHE A 82 -9.79 21.06 1.61
N ASP A 83 -8.61 20.76 2.14
CA ASP A 83 -7.39 20.45 1.39
C ASP A 83 -7.05 18.97 1.59
N ILE A 84 -7.11 18.18 0.54
CA ILE A 84 -7.03 16.72 0.65
C ILE A 84 -5.91 16.20 -0.26
N ALA A 85 -5.03 15.37 0.29
CA ALA A 85 -4.08 14.57 -0.48
C ALA A 85 -4.41 13.09 -0.30
N ILE A 86 -4.66 12.40 -1.41
CA ILE A 86 -4.91 10.96 -1.48
C ILE A 86 -3.62 10.30 -1.97
N LEU A 87 -3.02 9.43 -1.15
CA LEU A 87 -1.76 8.76 -1.45
C LEU A 87 -2.03 7.27 -1.72
N ARG A 88 -1.86 6.85 -2.97
CA ARG A 88 -2.05 5.45 -3.40
C ARG A 88 -0.72 4.72 -3.28
N TYR A 89 -0.59 3.90 -2.23
CA TYR A 89 0.62 3.11 -2.01
C TYR A 89 0.66 1.90 -2.91
N PHE A 90 1.86 1.61 -3.42
CA PHE A 90 2.19 0.29 -3.93
C PHE A 90 2.62 -0.61 -2.77
N ASN A 91 3.67 -1.38 -2.87
CA ASN A 91 4.02 -2.35 -1.82
C ASN A 91 5.11 -1.79 -0.87
N PRO A 92 4.76 -1.31 0.34
CA PRO A 92 5.77 -0.86 1.28
C PRO A 92 6.64 -2.02 1.74
N ILE A 93 7.96 -1.78 1.79
CA ILE A 93 8.94 -2.74 2.32
C ILE A 93 10.03 -2.04 3.13
N GLY A 94 10.85 -2.85 3.81
CA GLY A 94 12.01 -2.35 4.55
C GLY A 94 11.68 -1.93 5.98
N ALA A 95 12.70 -1.41 6.63
CA ALA A 95 12.65 -0.94 8.01
C ALA A 95 13.52 0.30 8.16
N HIS A 96 13.32 1.04 9.24
CA HIS A 96 14.15 2.22 9.53
C HIS A 96 15.60 1.80 9.84
N SER A 97 16.57 2.57 9.35
CA SER A 97 18.01 2.29 9.47
C SER A 97 18.51 2.18 10.92
N SER A 98 17.77 2.74 11.89
CA SER A 98 18.11 2.61 13.34
C SER A 98 17.93 1.19 13.87
N GLY A 99 17.20 0.30 13.16
CA GLY A 99 16.81 -1.01 13.67
C GLY A 99 15.77 -1.00 14.80
N LEU A 100 15.25 0.18 15.19
CA LEU A 100 14.27 0.32 16.27
C LEU A 100 12.82 0.23 15.79
N ILE A 101 12.58 0.38 14.51
CA ILE A 101 11.26 0.34 13.88
C ILE A 101 11.31 -0.63 12.70
N GLY A 102 10.39 -1.59 12.68
CA GLY A 102 10.28 -2.60 11.63
C GLY A 102 8.89 -3.23 11.64
N GLU A 103 8.70 -4.26 10.82
CA GLU A 103 7.46 -5.01 10.71
C GLU A 103 7.63 -6.38 11.38
N GLU A 104 6.89 -6.63 12.48
CA GLU A 104 6.85 -7.91 13.18
C GLU A 104 5.37 -8.34 13.33
N PRO A 105 4.76 -8.91 12.27
CA PRO A 105 3.36 -9.31 12.32
C PRO A 105 3.16 -10.51 13.26
N ASN A 106 2.00 -10.53 13.92
CA ASN A 106 1.55 -11.68 14.70
C ASN A 106 1.22 -12.85 13.76
N GLY A 107 1.80 -14.02 14.03
CA GLY A 107 1.59 -15.23 13.23
C GLY A 107 2.41 -15.27 11.93
N ILE A 108 1.86 -15.94 10.91
CA ILE A 108 2.50 -16.05 9.58
C ILE A 108 2.33 -14.72 8.84
N PRO A 109 3.44 -14.11 8.37
CA PRO A 109 3.35 -12.86 7.63
C PRO A 109 2.55 -13.00 6.32
N ALA A 110 1.69 -12.02 6.06
CA ALA A 110 0.99 -11.92 4.77
C ALA A 110 1.83 -11.19 3.70
N ASN A 111 2.79 -10.36 4.13
CA ASN A 111 3.68 -9.62 3.24
C ASN A 111 4.96 -10.41 2.94
N LEU A 112 5.49 -10.25 1.72
CA LEU A 112 6.64 -11.02 1.24
C LEU A 112 7.89 -10.81 2.09
N LEU A 113 8.35 -9.57 2.32
CA LEU A 113 9.63 -9.32 2.96
C LEU A 113 9.69 -9.78 4.43
N PRO A 114 8.67 -9.55 5.28
CA PRO A 114 8.62 -10.15 6.62
C PRO A 114 8.65 -11.68 6.60
N TYR A 115 8.02 -12.31 5.61
CA TYR A 115 8.05 -13.77 5.46
C TYR A 115 9.48 -14.24 5.11
N VAL A 116 10.11 -13.63 4.11
CA VAL A 116 11.51 -13.89 3.74
C VAL A 116 12.43 -13.76 4.96
N SER A 117 12.30 -12.68 5.74
CA SER A 117 13.08 -12.44 6.95
C SER A 117 12.88 -13.51 8.03
N LYS A 118 11.64 -13.97 8.24
CA LYS A 118 11.36 -15.06 9.20
C LYS A 118 11.92 -16.41 8.76
N VAL A 119 11.91 -16.70 7.46
CA VAL A 119 12.54 -17.92 6.93
C VAL A 119 14.07 -17.81 7.04
N ALA A 120 14.66 -16.70 6.63
CA ALA A 120 16.11 -16.46 6.71
C ALA A 120 16.66 -16.54 8.14
N SER A 121 15.86 -16.09 9.13
CA SER A 121 16.23 -16.16 10.55
C SER A 121 15.90 -17.50 11.21
N GLY A 122 15.40 -18.49 10.48
CA GLY A 122 15.00 -19.81 11.00
C GLY A 122 13.72 -19.82 11.84
N LYS A 123 12.99 -18.70 11.92
CA LYS A 123 11.69 -18.64 12.61
C LYS A 123 10.57 -19.35 11.85
N LEU A 124 10.71 -19.49 10.54
CA LEU A 124 9.84 -20.27 9.65
C LEU A 124 10.68 -21.17 8.76
N GLU A 125 10.14 -22.35 8.43
CA GLU A 125 10.87 -23.38 7.70
C GLU A 125 11.03 -23.06 6.22
N CYS A 126 9.97 -22.56 5.57
CA CYS A 126 9.91 -22.43 4.12
C CYS A 126 8.94 -21.32 3.69
N LEU A 127 9.32 -20.55 2.69
CA LEU A 127 8.47 -19.56 2.04
C LEU A 127 7.64 -20.23 0.95
N SER A 128 6.33 -19.97 0.90
CA SER A 128 5.49 -20.37 -0.23
C SER A 128 5.46 -19.25 -1.27
N VAL A 129 5.92 -19.54 -2.49
CA VAL A 129 5.82 -18.67 -3.66
C VAL A 129 4.63 -19.15 -4.48
N PHE A 130 3.61 -18.30 -4.64
CA PHE A 130 2.35 -18.64 -5.28
C PHE A 130 2.42 -18.41 -6.79
N GLY A 131 2.40 -19.52 -7.55
CA GLY A 131 2.46 -19.52 -9.00
C GLY A 131 3.86 -19.31 -9.57
N ASN A 132 4.09 -19.87 -10.77
CA ASN A 132 5.30 -19.67 -11.58
C ASN A 132 4.98 -19.61 -13.09
N ASP A 133 3.72 -19.33 -13.39
CA ASP A 133 3.16 -19.33 -14.75
C ASP A 133 2.59 -17.96 -15.16
N TYR A 134 2.91 -16.91 -14.40
CA TYR A 134 2.60 -15.53 -14.78
C TYR A 134 3.43 -15.11 -16.01
N ASP A 135 2.85 -14.28 -16.87
CA ASP A 135 3.55 -13.66 -18.01
C ASP A 135 4.55 -12.59 -17.52
N THR A 136 5.62 -13.06 -16.89
CA THR A 136 6.70 -12.26 -16.29
C THR A 136 8.04 -12.94 -16.57
N LYS A 137 9.12 -12.21 -16.34
CA LYS A 137 10.51 -12.65 -16.61
C LYS A 137 10.85 -14.04 -16.03
N ASP A 138 10.33 -14.38 -14.86
CA ASP A 138 10.65 -15.61 -14.13
C ASP A 138 9.39 -16.40 -13.72
N GLY A 139 8.25 -16.02 -14.27
CA GLY A 139 6.97 -16.66 -14.01
C GLY A 139 6.33 -16.29 -12.67
N THR A 140 7.00 -15.52 -11.81
CA THR A 140 6.44 -15.10 -10.52
C THR A 140 5.81 -13.72 -10.57
N GLY A 141 4.95 -13.40 -9.61
CA GLY A 141 4.26 -12.11 -9.56
C GLY A 141 5.23 -10.95 -9.41
N VAL A 142 5.00 -9.86 -10.18
CA VAL A 142 5.79 -8.63 -10.13
C VAL A 142 5.04 -7.54 -9.39
N ARG A 143 5.74 -6.80 -8.52
CA ARG A 143 5.18 -5.66 -7.78
C ARG A 143 6.21 -4.52 -7.74
N ASP A 144 5.72 -3.29 -7.64
CA ASP A 144 6.54 -2.13 -7.30
C ASP A 144 6.66 -2.04 -5.78
N TYR A 145 7.89 -2.02 -5.29
CA TYR A 145 8.18 -1.95 -3.86
C TYR A 145 8.79 -0.59 -3.50
N ILE A 146 8.16 0.12 -2.59
CA ILE A 146 8.63 1.41 -2.06
C ILE A 146 9.19 1.22 -0.65
N HIS A 147 10.36 1.80 -0.36
CA HIS A 147 10.90 1.74 0.99
C HIS A 147 10.03 2.53 1.98
N VAL A 148 9.81 1.98 3.17
CA VAL A 148 8.91 2.57 4.18
C VAL A 148 9.31 3.99 4.58
N VAL A 149 10.60 4.33 4.55
CA VAL A 149 11.09 5.69 4.82
C VAL A 149 10.72 6.65 3.69
N ASP A 150 10.83 6.23 2.43
CA ASP A 150 10.42 7.04 1.28
C ASP A 150 8.91 7.25 1.27
N LEU A 151 8.15 6.22 1.66
CA LEU A 151 6.72 6.33 1.87
C LEU A 151 6.39 7.39 2.93
N ALA A 152 7.10 7.39 4.07
CA ALA A 152 6.93 8.39 5.12
C ALA A 152 7.29 9.80 4.65
N ILE A 153 8.38 9.94 3.87
CA ILE A 153 8.76 11.21 3.24
C ILE A 153 7.65 11.69 2.29
N GLY A 154 7.04 10.80 1.53
CA GLY A 154 5.90 11.11 0.68
C GLY A 154 4.73 11.77 1.43
N HIS A 155 4.42 11.27 2.65
CA HIS A 155 3.39 11.89 3.52
C HIS A 155 3.78 13.30 3.97
N ILE A 156 5.05 13.48 4.37
CA ILE A 156 5.56 14.81 4.77
C ILE A 156 5.46 15.76 3.59
N LYS A 157 5.85 15.34 2.39
CA LYS A 157 5.75 16.16 1.18
C LYS A 157 4.31 16.53 0.81
N ALA A 158 3.38 15.59 0.98
CA ALA A 158 1.96 15.86 0.79
C ALA A 158 1.44 16.92 1.79
N LEU A 159 1.80 16.81 3.08
CA LEU A 159 1.47 17.82 4.08
C LEU A 159 2.09 19.18 3.77
N GLU A 160 3.37 19.22 3.34
CA GLU A 160 4.02 20.46 2.92
C GLU A 160 3.28 21.10 1.75
N LYS A 161 2.85 20.30 0.75
CA LYS A 161 2.06 20.82 -0.38
C LYS A 161 0.73 21.41 0.08
N LEU A 162 -0.03 20.71 0.91
CA LEU A 162 -1.29 21.22 1.47
C LEU A 162 -1.08 22.51 2.29
N ASN A 163 0.10 22.71 2.88
CA ASN A 163 0.41 23.91 3.65
C ASN A 163 0.85 25.10 2.79
N LYS A 164 1.58 24.85 1.71
CA LYS A 164 2.18 25.88 0.85
C LYS A 164 1.22 26.36 -0.25
N GLU A 165 0.62 25.42 -0.95
CA GLU A 165 -0.19 25.73 -2.13
C GLU A 165 -1.67 25.92 -1.80
N GLY A 166 -2.12 25.39 -0.65
CA GLY A 166 -3.51 25.47 -0.17
C GLY A 166 -4.51 24.92 -1.21
N LYS A 167 -5.74 24.80 -0.80
CA LYS A 167 -6.97 24.53 -1.57
C LYS A 167 -6.82 23.56 -2.75
N GLY A 168 -7.08 22.29 -2.50
CA GLY A 168 -7.12 21.31 -3.56
C GLY A 168 -7.40 19.89 -3.08
N LEU A 169 -7.80 19.07 -4.06
CA LEU A 169 -7.77 17.62 -3.93
C LEU A 169 -6.67 17.10 -4.84
N PHE A 170 -5.68 16.48 -4.25
CA PHE A 170 -4.51 15.95 -4.93
C PHE A 170 -4.46 14.44 -4.79
N ILE A 171 -4.09 13.75 -5.86
CA ILE A 171 -3.93 12.29 -5.86
C ILE A 171 -2.51 11.99 -6.33
N TYR A 172 -1.80 11.13 -5.60
CA TYR A 172 -0.43 10.73 -5.92
C TYR A 172 -0.25 9.23 -5.74
N ASN A 173 0.42 8.61 -6.70
CA ASN A 173 0.98 7.28 -6.54
C ASN A 173 2.29 7.37 -5.74
N LEU A 174 2.43 6.52 -4.72
CA LEU A 174 3.69 6.36 -3.99
C LEU A 174 4.31 5.00 -4.37
N ALA A 175 5.24 5.07 -5.31
CA ALA A 175 5.89 3.95 -5.95
C ALA A 175 7.29 4.34 -6.40
N THR A 176 8.09 3.37 -6.88
CA THR A 176 9.41 3.63 -7.47
C THR A 176 9.38 3.72 -9.00
N GLY A 177 8.30 3.24 -9.61
CA GLY A 177 8.17 3.09 -11.07
C GLY A 177 8.89 1.86 -11.61
N THR A 178 9.41 0.99 -10.74
CA THR A 178 10.14 -0.22 -11.12
C THR A 178 9.52 -1.45 -10.46
N GLY A 179 9.16 -2.45 -11.28
CA GLY A 179 8.62 -3.72 -10.79
C GLY A 179 9.74 -4.72 -10.50
N TYR A 180 9.58 -5.47 -9.40
CA TYR A 180 10.44 -6.60 -9.03
C TYR A 180 9.61 -7.85 -8.83
N SER A 181 10.11 -8.98 -9.30
CA SER A 181 9.47 -10.27 -9.10
C SER A 181 9.68 -10.80 -7.68
N VAL A 182 8.90 -11.81 -7.30
CA VAL A 182 9.10 -12.48 -6.01
C VAL A 182 10.52 -13.07 -5.92
N LEU A 183 11.01 -13.69 -7.01
CA LEU A 183 12.36 -14.25 -7.04
C LEU A 183 13.45 -13.17 -7.05
N ASP A 184 13.23 -12.01 -7.66
CA ASP A 184 14.16 -10.88 -7.56
C ASP A 184 14.35 -10.45 -6.09
N ILE A 185 13.27 -10.37 -5.32
CA ILE A 185 13.32 -10.01 -3.89
C ILE A 185 14.07 -11.09 -3.10
N ILE A 186 13.76 -12.36 -3.29
CA ILE A 186 14.43 -13.48 -2.59
C ILE A 186 15.93 -13.46 -2.89
N ASN A 187 16.29 -13.45 -4.18
CA ASN A 187 17.69 -13.49 -4.62
C ASN A 187 18.49 -12.28 -4.12
N THR A 188 17.87 -11.09 -4.13
CA THR A 188 18.51 -9.88 -3.63
C THR A 188 18.71 -9.96 -2.12
N PHE A 189 17.70 -10.44 -1.37
CA PHE A 189 17.80 -10.63 0.07
C PHE A 189 18.90 -11.62 0.44
N GLU A 190 18.98 -12.77 -0.24
CA GLU A 190 20.04 -13.76 -0.04
C GLU A 190 21.43 -13.16 -0.27
N LYS A 191 21.58 -12.45 -1.40
CA LYS A 191 22.86 -11.85 -1.79
C LYS A 191 23.34 -10.79 -0.79
N VAL A 192 22.44 -9.90 -0.37
CA VAL A 192 22.81 -8.78 0.51
C VAL A 192 23.12 -9.26 1.93
N ASN A 193 22.40 -10.26 2.43
CA ASN A 193 22.55 -10.76 3.79
C ASN A 193 23.47 -11.98 3.91
N ASN A 194 23.97 -12.51 2.77
CA ASN A 194 24.76 -13.74 2.70
C ASN A 194 24.11 -14.93 3.42
N VAL A 195 22.81 -15.11 3.16
CA VAL A 195 22.00 -16.19 3.76
C VAL A 195 21.24 -16.92 2.65
N LYS A 196 20.68 -18.10 2.98
CA LYS A 196 19.77 -18.82 2.10
C LYS A 196 18.35 -18.72 2.62
N VAL A 197 17.39 -18.58 1.69
CA VAL A 197 15.96 -18.55 1.96
C VAL A 197 15.32 -19.79 1.33
N ASN A 198 14.90 -20.73 2.14
CA ASN A 198 14.19 -21.89 1.64
C ASN A 198 12.82 -21.47 1.12
N TYR A 199 12.52 -21.76 -0.13
CA TYR A 199 11.19 -21.54 -0.70
C TYR A 199 10.72 -22.71 -1.55
N LYS A 200 9.42 -22.80 -1.72
CA LYS A 200 8.77 -23.74 -2.64
C LYS A 200 7.71 -23.00 -3.45
N ILE A 201 7.59 -23.37 -4.71
CA ILE A 201 6.50 -22.89 -5.56
C ILE A 201 5.26 -23.72 -5.23
N VAL A 202 4.15 -23.04 -5.05
CA VAL A 202 2.84 -23.64 -4.77
C VAL A 202 1.82 -23.07 -5.76
N ASN A 203 0.85 -23.90 -6.15
CA ASN A 203 -0.25 -23.51 -7.05
C ASN A 203 -1.35 -22.77 -6.28
#